data_bebce72c590230cbd3af8ae0c2295a7b
#
_entry.id   bebce72c590230cbd3af8ae0c2295a7b
#
_cell.length_a   1.000
_cell.length_b   1.000
_cell.length_c   1.000
_cell.angle_alpha   90.00
_cell.angle_beta   90.00
_cell.angle_gamma   90.00
#
_symmetry.space_group_name_H-M   'P 1'
#
loop_
_entity.id
_entity.type
_entity.pdbx_description
1 polymer ?
#
loop_
_entity_poly.entity_id
_entity_poly.type
_entity_poly.pdbx_seq_one_letter_code
_entity_poly.pdbx_strand_id
1 'polypeptide(L)'
;MGQEQSQTANGTSPSGYRVLIVEDNPHIIEMYSYVLKKLAANELKGTTPLEVHFAADGHAAMTLLTDSPFHLVMTDLYMPVMDGFQLIEKIRSEPALKSLPVVAISAGGQDAKDRAMKLGVTSYLKKPVRFADVMDTVKQLLRIT
;
A
#
# COMPACT_ATOMS: atom_id res chain seq x y z
N MET A 1 -17.41 17.08 16.66
CA MET A 1 -17.58 16.79 16.21
C MET A 1 -17.55 16.37 15.40
N GLY A 2 -17.25 16.21 15.19
CA GLY A 2 -17.18 15.66 14.52
C GLY A 2 -17.03 15.63 13.67
N GLN A 3 -16.89 15.67 13.78
CA GLN A 3 -17.01 15.46 12.96
C GLN A 3 -16.62 15.40 12.13
N GLU A 4 -16.03 15.39 12.39
CA GLU A 4 -15.81 15.21 11.68
C GLU A 4 -15.70 14.77 10.79
N GLN A 5 -15.58 14.37 10.83
CA GLN A 5 -15.64 13.81 10.03
C GLN A 5 -15.91 13.71 9.00
N SER A 6 -16.11 13.43 9.54
CA SER A 6 -16.62 13.30 8.41
C SER A 6 -16.37 13.93 7.31
N GLN A 7 -16.09 14.56 7.33
CA GLN A 7 -15.77 15.28 6.31
C GLN A 7 -14.79 14.87 5.38
N THR A 8 -14.01 14.21 5.67
CA THR A 8 -13.04 13.65 4.80
C THR A 8 -13.66 12.82 3.74
N ALA A 9 -14.75 12.21 4.02
CA ALA A 9 -15.42 11.36 3.09
C ALA A 9 -15.98 12.09 1.89
N ASN A 10 -16.05 13.38 1.92
CA ASN A 10 -16.69 14.10 0.85
C ASN A 10 -15.77 14.53 -0.27
N GLY A 11 -14.67 13.85 -0.42
CA GLY A 11 -13.78 14.06 -1.54
C GLY A 11 -12.64 15.02 -1.31
N THR A 12 -12.56 15.62 -0.16
CA THR A 12 -11.43 16.48 0.15
C THR A 12 -10.21 15.60 0.46
N SER A 13 -9.04 16.22 0.40
CA SER A 13 -7.81 15.52 0.76
C SER A 13 -7.85 15.07 2.21
N PRO A 14 -7.35 13.90 2.51
CA PRO A 14 -7.25 13.47 3.90
C PRO A 14 -6.30 14.36 4.68
N SER A 15 -6.44 14.37 6.00
CA SER A 15 -5.52 15.10 6.86
C SER A 15 -4.13 14.48 6.83
N GLY A 16 -4.01 13.26 6.32
CA GLY A 16 -2.73 12.59 6.13
C GLY A 16 -2.95 11.31 5.36
N TYR A 17 -1.85 10.73 4.91
CA TYR A 17 -1.88 9.45 4.20
C TYR A 17 -1.19 8.40 5.04
N ARG A 18 -1.71 7.17 5.03
CA ARG A 18 -1.09 6.05 5.71
C ARG A 18 -0.87 4.93 4.72
N VAL A 19 0.39 4.54 4.56
CA VAL A 19 0.79 3.50 3.63
C VAL A 19 1.35 2.33 4.42
N LEU A 20 0.88 1.12 4.11
CA LEU A 20 1.41 -0.09 4.72
C LEU A 20 2.29 -0.80 3.72
N ILE A 21 3.52 -1.10 4.13
CA ILE A 21 4.46 -1.87 3.33
C ILE A 21 4.56 -3.25 3.97
N VAL A 22 4.23 -4.29 3.19
CA VAL A 22 4.30 -5.67 3.66
C VAL A 22 5.49 -6.33 2.99
N GLU A 23 6.56 -6.48 3.74
CA GLU A 23 7.85 -6.91 3.23
C GLU A 23 8.72 -7.32 4.41
N ASP A 24 9.51 -8.38 4.27
CA ASP A 24 10.38 -8.84 5.34
C ASP A 24 11.86 -8.55 5.08
N ASN A 25 12.22 -8.12 3.88
CA ASN A 25 13.61 -7.82 3.54
C ASN A 25 13.96 -6.38 3.94
N PRO A 26 14.91 -6.18 4.89
CA PRO A 26 15.20 -4.82 5.37
C PRO A 26 15.73 -3.89 4.28
N HIS A 27 16.44 -4.39 3.29
CA HIS A 27 16.94 -3.53 2.20
C HIS A 27 15.81 -3.03 1.33
N ILE A 28 14.82 -3.86 1.08
CA ILE A 28 13.64 -3.48 0.29
C ILE A 28 12.80 -2.45 1.08
N ILE A 29 12.61 -2.71 2.37
CA ILE A 29 11.90 -1.79 3.25
C ILE A 29 12.56 -0.41 3.23
N GLU A 30 13.89 -0.39 3.33
CA GLU A 30 14.63 0.86 3.32
C GLU A 30 14.46 1.62 2.01
N MET A 31 14.48 0.90 0.89
CA MET A 31 14.28 1.51 -0.42
C MET A 31 12.89 2.15 -0.53
N TYR A 32 11.85 1.43 -0.15
CA TYR A 32 10.50 1.97 -0.22
C TYR A 32 10.34 3.16 0.71
N SER A 33 10.92 3.09 1.92
CA SER A 33 10.87 4.21 2.85
C SER A 33 11.50 5.45 2.27
N TYR A 34 12.64 5.29 1.59
CA TYR A 34 13.34 6.40 0.95
C TYR A 34 12.46 7.04 -0.13
N VAL A 35 11.86 6.21 -0.99
CA VAL A 35 11.01 6.71 -2.07
C VAL A 35 9.82 7.48 -1.51
N LEU A 36 9.19 6.94 -0.46
CA LEU A 36 8.02 7.59 0.13
C LEU A 36 8.38 8.89 0.84
N LYS A 37 9.53 8.95 1.47
CA LYS A 37 10.02 10.20 2.07
C LYS A 37 10.29 11.26 1.01
N LYS A 38 10.85 10.86 -0.13
CA LYS A 38 11.08 11.77 -1.24
C LYS A 38 9.76 12.28 -1.81
N LEU A 39 8.79 11.39 -1.94
CA LEU A 39 7.47 11.76 -2.42
C LEU A 39 6.84 12.80 -1.50
N ALA A 40 6.90 12.54 -0.19
CA ALA A 40 6.32 13.47 0.78
C ALA A 40 6.99 14.84 0.72
N ALA A 41 8.32 14.86 0.62
CA ALA A 41 9.06 16.12 0.56
C ALA A 41 8.76 16.91 -0.72
N ASN A 42 8.65 16.21 -1.86
CA ASN A 42 8.48 16.86 -3.14
C ASN A 42 7.03 17.22 -3.45
N GLU A 43 6.10 16.34 -3.10
CA GLU A 43 4.71 16.49 -3.52
C GLU A 43 3.79 17.04 -2.42
N LEU A 44 4.07 16.71 -1.16
CA LEU A 44 3.25 17.16 -0.05
C LEU A 44 3.86 18.37 0.66
N LYS A 45 5.15 18.59 0.48
CA LYS A 45 5.87 19.79 0.95
C LYS A 45 5.63 20.10 2.42
N GLY A 46 5.50 19.06 3.24
CA GLY A 46 5.32 19.22 4.67
C GLY A 46 3.93 19.67 5.11
N THR A 47 3.00 19.84 4.17
CA THR A 47 1.65 20.30 4.52
C THR A 47 0.71 19.16 4.89
N THR A 48 0.97 17.96 4.36
CA THR A 48 0.14 16.80 4.62
C THR A 48 1.05 15.65 5.05
N PRO A 49 0.84 15.07 6.24
CA PRO A 49 1.70 13.99 6.70
C PRO A 49 1.55 12.73 5.85
N LEU A 50 2.64 12.00 5.73
CA LEU A 50 2.64 10.68 5.12
C LEU A 50 3.26 9.73 6.13
N GLU A 51 2.45 8.83 6.68
CA GLU A 51 2.92 7.82 7.63
C GLU A 51 3.15 6.51 6.92
N VAL A 52 4.27 5.88 7.20
CA VAL A 52 4.61 4.60 6.61
C VAL A 52 4.70 3.57 7.73
N HIS A 53 3.96 2.49 7.59
CA HIS A 53 3.95 1.39 8.54
C HIS A 53 4.43 0.13 7.85
N PHE A 54 4.92 -0.82 8.62
CA PHE A 54 5.53 -2.03 8.08
C PHE A 54 4.95 -3.27 8.73
N ALA A 55 4.81 -4.32 7.92
CA ALA A 55 4.45 -5.65 8.40
C ALA A 55 5.34 -6.66 7.71
N ALA A 56 5.79 -7.66 8.44
CA ALA A 56 6.71 -8.65 7.90
C ALA A 56 6.01 -9.77 7.12
N ASP A 57 4.70 -9.90 7.30
CA ASP A 57 3.91 -10.94 6.63
C ASP A 57 2.45 -10.50 6.53
N GLY A 58 1.66 -11.32 5.85
CA GLY A 58 0.25 -10.99 5.64
C GLY A 58 -0.58 -11.00 6.91
N HIS A 59 -0.23 -11.83 7.88
CA HIS A 59 -0.96 -11.89 9.14
C HIS A 59 -0.78 -10.60 9.94
N ALA A 60 0.46 -10.15 10.08
CA ALA A 60 0.75 -8.88 10.73
C ALA A 60 0.10 -7.72 10.00
N ALA A 61 0.07 -7.77 8.67
CA ALA A 61 -0.57 -6.75 7.86
C ALA A 61 -2.07 -6.66 8.17
N MET A 62 -2.75 -7.80 8.23
CA MET A 62 -4.19 -7.79 8.53
C MET A 62 -4.48 -7.24 9.91
N THR A 63 -3.62 -7.52 10.88
CA THR A 63 -3.77 -6.95 12.22
C THR A 63 -3.75 -5.43 12.17
N LEU A 64 -2.80 -4.86 11.44
CA LEU A 64 -2.71 -3.41 11.30
C LEU A 64 -3.89 -2.83 10.53
N LEU A 65 -4.31 -3.50 9.46
CA LEU A 65 -5.40 -3.01 8.60
C LEU A 65 -6.75 -3.02 9.30
N THR A 66 -6.96 -3.97 10.22
CA THR A 66 -8.21 -4.00 10.97
C THR A 66 -8.20 -3.04 12.14
N ASP A 67 -7.03 -2.62 12.59
CA ASP A 67 -6.89 -1.75 13.75
C ASP A 67 -6.96 -0.26 13.39
N SER A 68 -6.49 0.12 12.22
CA SER A 68 -6.37 1.52 11.83
C SER A 68 -6.67 1.69 10.34
N PRO A 69 -7.14 2.87 9.93
CA PRO A 69 -7.37 3.11 8.49
C PRO A 69 -6.06 3.31 7.74
N PHE A 70 -6.00 2.76 6.54
CA PHE A 70 -4.88 2.93 5.62
C PHE A 70 -5.40 3.38 4.26
N HIS A 71 -4.53 4.00 3.48
CA HIS A 71 -4.87 4.52 2.15
C HIS A 71 -4.26 3.70 1.04
N LEU A 72 -3.24 2.90 1.34
CA LEU A 72 -2.55 2.11 0.34
C LEU A 72 -1.79 0.98 1.02
N VAL A 73 -1.79 -0.20 0.38
CA VAL A 73 -0.95 -1.33 0.79
C VAL A 73 -0.01 -1.65 -0.36
N MET A 74 1.28 -1.78 -0.06
CA MET A 74 2.29 -2.27 -1.01
C MET A 74 2.78 -3.59 -0.45
N THR A 75 2.60 -4.68 -1.18
CA THR A 75 2.95 -5.99 -0.65
C THR A 75 3.76 -6.82 -1.62
N ASP A 76 4.74 -7.55 -1.09
CA ASP A 76 5.35 -8.65 -1.82
C ASP A 76 4.32 -9.78 -1.89
N LEU A 77 4.50 -10.68 -2.85
CA LEU A 77 3.62 -11.84 -2.97
C LEU A 77 4.17 -13.07 -2.25
N TYR A 78 5.49 -13.17 -2.14
CA TYR A 78 6.13 -14.35 -1.56
C TYR A 78 6.70 -14.02 -0.18
N MET A 79 5.95 -14.38 0.84
CA MET A 79 6.31 -14.09 2.24
C MET A 79 5.97 -15.29 3.10
N PRO A 80 6.62 -15.41 4.29
CA PRO A 80 6.27 -16.49 5.21
C PRO A 80 4.92 -16.25 5.88
N VAL A 81 4.40 -17.25 6.53
CA VAL A 81 3.17 -17.27 7.32
C VAL A 81 1.92 -17.07 6.45
N MET A 82 1.68 -15.86 5.99
CA MET A 82 0.59 -15.58 5.05
C MET A 82 1.19 -14.80 3.90
N ASP A 83 1.14 -15.37 2.69
CA ASP A 83 1.73 -14.73 1.52
C ASP A 83 0.84 -13.59 0.99
N GLY A 84 1.35 -12.89 -0.04
CA GLY A 84 0.64 -11.74 -0.58
C GLY A 84 -0.65 -12.11 -1.31
N PHE A 85 -0.71 -13.29 -1.92
CA PHE A 85 -1.96 -13.73 -2.57
C PHE A 85 -3.06 -13.90 -1.54
N GLN A 86 -2.75 -14.56 -0.43
CA GLN A 86 -3.70 -14.74 0.66
C GLN A 86 -4.09 -13.41 1.28
N LEU A 87 -3.14 -12.50 1.40
CA LEU A 87 -3.40 -11.18 1.94
C LEU A 87 -4.38 -10.40 1.05
N ILE A 88 -4.14 -10.40 -0.26
CA ILE A 88 -5.04 -9.71 -1.20
C ILE A 88 -6.45 -10.28 -1.10
N GLU A 89 -6.56 -11.61 -1.04
CA GLU A 89 -7.85 -12.26 -0.92
C GLU A 89 -8.58 -11.83 0.35
N LYS A 90 -7.88 -11.78 1.46
CA LYS A 90 -8.47 -11.35 2.73
C LYS A 90 -8.90 -9.89 2.70
N ILE A 91 -8.09 -9.03 2.12
CA ILE A 91 -8.43 -7.61 2.00
C ILE A 91 -9.71 -7.44 1.19
N ARG A 92 -9.81 -8.15 0.07
CA ARG A 92 -10.98 -8.03 -0.81
C ARG A 92 -12.23 -8.67 -0.22
N SER A 93 -12.06 -9.61 0.71
CA SER A 93 -13.20 -10.26 1.39
C SER A 93 -13.74 -9.44 2.55
N GLU A 94 -12.94 -8.52 3.07
CA GLU A 94 -13.34 -7.73 4.24
C GLU A 94 -14.10 -6.48 3.76
N PRO A 95 -15.38 -6.33 4.15
CA PRO A 95 -16.16 -5.19 3.63
C PRO A 95 -15.53 -3.83 3.87
N ALA A 96 -14.86 -3.65 5.00
CA ALA A 96 -14.22 -2.36 5.31
C ALA A 96 -12.96 -2.11 4.49
N LEU A 97 -12.40 -3.14 3.87
CA LEU A 97 -11.12 -3.05 3.16
C LEU A 97 -11.21 -3.31 1.67
N LYS A 98 -12.37 -3.70 1.17
CA LYS A 98 -12.47 -4.20 -0.20
C LYS A 98 -12.15 -3.15 -1.27
N SER A 99 -12.17 -1.88 -0.93
CA SER A 99 -11.83 -0.81 -1.87
C SER A 99 -10.43 -0.25 -1.67
N LEU A 100 -9.70 -0.78 -0.70
CA LEU A 100 -8.35 -0.29 -0.40
C LEU A 100 -7.42 -0.56 -1.56
N PRO A 101 -6.70 0.45 -2.07
CA PRO A 101 -5.71 0.20 -3.13
C PRO A 101 -4.60 -0.71 -2.64
N VAL A 102 -4.27 -1.71 -3.45
CA VAL A 102 -3.21 -2.67 -3.15
C VAL A 102 -2.29 -2.78 -4.34
N VAL A 103 -1.00 -2.59 -4.11
CA VAL A 103 0.04 -2.78 -5.13
C VAL A 103 0.81 -4.04 -4.77
N ALA A 104 0.87 -4.99 -5.70
CA ALA A 104 1.72 -6.17 -5.54
C ALA A 104 3.05 -5.87 -6.21
N ILE A 105 4.15 -6.17 -5.53
CA ILE A 105 5.50 -5.98 -6.05
C ILE A 105 6.23 -7.30 -5.90
N SER A 106 6.57 -7.92 -7.03
CA SER A 106 7.04 -9.31 -6.98
C SER A 106 8.02 -9.64 -8.09
N ALA A 107 8.90 -10.59 -7.83
CA ALA A 107 9.79 -11.15 -8.83
C ALA A 107 9.11 -12.22 -9.70
N GLY A 108 7.87 -12.58 -9.39
CA GLY A 108 7.15 -13.61 -10.13
C GLY A 108 6.86 -13.24 -11.56
N GLY A 109 6.61 -14.24 -12.39
CA GLY A 109 6.36 -14.04 -13.81
C GLY A 109 4.89 -13.75 -14.11
N GLN A 110 4.50 -14.00 -15.35
CA GLN A 110 3.16 -13.68 -15.83
C GLN A 110 2.06 -14.42 -15.04
N ASP A 111 2.33 -15.67 -14.64
CA ASP A 111 1.34 -16.42 -13.86
C ASP A 111 1.04 -15.75 -12.52
N ALA A 112 2.08 -15.26 -11.86
CA ALA A 112 1.90 -14.56 -10.58
C ALA A 112 1.11 -13.27 -10.78
N LYS A 113 1.42 -12.53 -11.84
CA LYS A 113 0.71 -11.31 -12.16
C LYS A 113 -0.77 -11.59 -12.44
N ASP A 114 -1.05 -12.60 -13.26
CA ASP A 114 -2.41 -12.95 -13.61
C ASP A 114 -3.21 -13.37 -12.38
N ARG A 115 -2.60 -14.14 -11.50
CA ARG A 115 -3.25 -14.57 -10.27
C ARG A 115 -3.54 -13.39 -9.36
N ALA A 116 -2.57 -12.49 -9.19
CA ALA A 116 -2.75 -11.30 -8.35
C ALA A 116 -3.86 -10.41 -8.89
N MET A 117 -3.90 -10.23 -10.22
CA MET A 117 -4.94 -9.41 -10.84
C MET A 117 -6.32 -10.03 -10.66
N LYS A 118 -6.43 -11.34 -10.77
CA LYS A 118 -7.69 -12.03 -10.53
C LYS A 118 -8.18 -11.88 -9.11
N LEU A 119 -7.25 -11.84 -8.16
CA LEU A 119 -7.59 -11.66 -6.75
C LEU A 119 -7.96 -10.22 -6.42
N GLY A 120 -7.74 -9.29 -7.34
CA GLY A 120 -8.20 -7.93 -7.16
C GLY A 120 -7.14 -6.92 -6.78
N VAL A 121 -5.86 -7.20 -7.08
CA VAL A 121 -4.81 -6.21 -6.84
C VAL A 121 -5.05 -5.01 -7.76
N THR A 122 -4.77 -3.82 -7.26
CA THR A 122 -4.98 -2.58 -8.02
C THR A 122 -3.90 -2.38 -9.06
N SER A 123 -2.65 -2.71 -8.72
CA SER A 123 -1.53 -2.56 -9.62
C SER A 123 -0.48 -3.62 -9.32
N TYR A 124 0.30 -3.99 -10.32
CA TYR A 124 1.36 -4.99 -10.18
C TYR A 124 2.65 -4.42 -10.74
N LEU A 125 3.71 -4.44 -9.92
CA LEU A 125 5.03 -4.01 -10.33
C LEU A 125 5.98 -5.19 -10.26
N LYS A 126 6.74 -5.42 -11.31
CA LYS A 126 7.68 -6.53 -11.37
C LYS A 126 9.05 -6.08 -10.87
N LYS A 127 9.66 -6.87 -9.98
CA LYS A 127 11.02 -6.63 -9.52
C LYS A 127 12.02 -6.97 -10.63
N PRO A 128 13.11 -6.23 -10.75
CA PRO A 128 13.49 -5.07 -9.93
C PRO A 128 12.71 -3.83 -10.34
N VAL A 129 12.19 -3.08 -9.36
CA VAL A 129 11.42 -1.89 -9.64
C VAL A 129 12.31 -0.67 -9.55
N ARG A 130 12.00 0.34 -10.37
CA ARG A 130 12.71 1.62 -10.32
C ARG A 130 12.00 2.54 -9.34
N PHE A 131 12.77 3.47 -8.75
CA PHE A 131 12.21 4.45 -7.82
C PHE A 131 11.06 5.21 -8.48
N ALA A 132 11.25 5.61 -9.75
CA ALA A 132 10.22 6.36 -10.47
C ALA A 132 8.92 5.57 -10.61
N ASP A 133 9.01 4.26 -10.84
CA ASP A 133 7.81 3.42 -10.96
C ASP A 133 7.04 3.34 -9.66
N VAL A 134 7.75 3.20 -8.55
CA VAL A 134 7.11 3.16 -7.24
C VAL A 134 6.49 4.52 -6.93
N MET A 135 7.24 5.59 -7.15
CA MET A 135 6.77 6.94 -6.88
C MET A 135 5.52 7.28 -7.69
N ASP A 136 5.55 6.99 -8.99
CA ASP A 136 4.41 7.27 -9.86
C ASP A 136 3.17 6.48 -9.47
N THR A 137 3.36 5.21 -9.12
CA THR A 137 2.25 4.35 -8.71
C THR A 137 1.63 4.87 -7.41
N VAL A 138 2.45 5.20 -6.43
CA VAL A 138 1.96 5.70 -5.15
C VAL A 138 1.22 7.02 -5.35
N LYS A 139 1.79 7.94 -6.13
CA LYS A 139 1.13 9.23 -6.42
C LYS A 139 -0.24 9.00 -7.04
N GLN A 140 -0.29 8.11 -8.01
CA GLN A 140 -1.53 7.83 -8.71
C GLN A 140 -2.60 7.24 -7.76
N LEU A 141 -2.21 6.27 -6.95
CA LEU A 141 -3.17 5.58 -6.09
C LEU A 141 -3.56 6.38 -4.86
N LEU A 142 -2.70 7.24 -4.36
CA LEU A 142 -3.05 8.17 -3.30
C LEU A 142 -3.71 9.43 -3.84
N ARG A 143 -3.77 9.56 -5.17
CA ARG A 143 -4.35 10.71 -5.87
C ARG A 143 -3.64 12.03 -5.51
N ILE A 144 -2.34 11.96 -5.42
CA ILE A 144 -1.49 13.13 -5.23
C ILE A 144 -1.13 13.67 -6.61
N THR A 145 -1.41 14.93 -6.86
CA THR A 145 -1.13 15.53 -8.16
C THR A 145 0.00 16.55 -8.11
#